data_61c3ef1c7d6f5e4dfa5826b82a7a558c
#
_entry.id   61c3ef1c7d6f5e4dfa5826b82a7a558c
#
_cell.length_a   1.000
_cell.length_b   1.000
_cell.length_c   1.000
_cell.angle_alpha   90.00
_cell.angle_beta   90.00
_cell.angle_gamma   90.00
#
_symmetry.space_group_name_H-M   'P 1'
#
loop_
_entity.id
_entity.type
_entity.pdbx_description
1 polymer ?
#
loop_
_entity_poly.entity_id
_entity_poly.type
_entity_poly.pdbx_seq_one_letter_code
_entity_poly.pdbx_strand_id
1 'polypeptide(L)'
;MPPTYFPLRWESTGDHWWYASPIDWAAANGHYDLVRELLYLDTNLIIKLTSLRRIRRLETVWDDEAQFDFAANCRSQVARKLLIECETKRGHNSLIRAGYGGWLLYTAASAGDVGFVKELLERDPLLVFGEGEFGVTDMFYAAARSKNSEVFRVLLDFTVSQKRLGNNGGELEGQLEEIHSVFRWEMMNRAVHAAARGGNVVILRELLGDCSDVLGYRDAQGSTILHTASGRGQVEVVKDLLASYDIITSKDNQGNTALNVASYRGYLTVVEVLIFASPSSTYLTNNFGDTFLHMAVAAFRTPGFRRMDRQIELMKQLVCGNIVNMEDIINVRNNDGRTALHMAVIENIHSDLVELLMTVSAINLNIHDADGMTPLDLLKQRPQSASSEILIKRLISAGGISNCQDSMARSALVSHLKMRGIGGSPGISFRIPDAEIFLYTGIENASEASFDPASTEYSTCSSELSTGSNSLXKAPEVSPPMAKEER
;
A
#
# COMPACT_ATOMS: atom_id res chain seq x y z
N MET A 1 4.55 -11.26 -30.45
CA MET A 1 5.14 -10.16 -29.64
C MET A 1 5.62 -10.74 -28.32
N PRO A 2 6.77 -10.35 -27.80
CA PRO A 2 7.12 -10.75 -26.45
C PRO A 2 6.05 -10.24 -25.50
N PRO A 3 5.68 -10.99 -24.46
CA PRO A 3 4.66 -10.53 -23.54
C PRO A 3 5.07 -9.22 -22.89
N THR A 4 4.09 -8.38 -22.69
CA THR A 4 4.23 -7.05 -22.09
C THR A 4 4.72 -7.07 -20.62
N TYR A 5 5.01 -8.25 -20.11
CA TYR A 5 5.61 -8.43 -18.78
C TYR A 5 6.88 -7.57 -18.62
N PHE A 6 7.51 -7.26 -19.73
CA PHE A 6 8.65 -6.37 -19.75
C PHE A 6 8.53 -5.33 -20.83
N PRO A 7 8.23 -4.11 -20.42
CA PRO A 7 9.35 -3.17 -20.54
C PRO A 7 10.23 -3.22 -19.30
N LEU A 8 11.52 -3.02 -19.46
CA LEU A 8 12.47 -2.70 -18.42
C LEU A 8 12.11 -1.31 -17.92
N ARG A 9 11.14 -1.24 -17.04
CA ARG A 9 10.60 0.03 -16.59
C ARG A 9 11.26 0.45 -15.29
N TRP A 10 11.75 1.65 -15.26
CA TRP A 10 12.28 2.25 -14.05
C TRP A 10 11.13 2.64 -13.14
N GLU A 11 11.18 2.17 -11.92
CA GLU A 11 10.29 2.65 -10.88
C GLU A 11 11.11 3.03 -9.65
N SER A 12 10.95 4.27 -9.21
CA SER A 12 11.65 4.80 -8.05
C SER A 12 10.77 4.68 -6.81
N THR A 13 11.36 4.17 -5.75
CA THR A 13 10.77 4.23 -4.40
C THR A 13 11.76 4.97 -3.51
N GLY A 14 11.70 6.30 -3.56
CA GLY A 14 12.69 7.12 -2.88
C GLY A 14 14.08 6.93 -3.50
N ASP A 15 15.05 6.53 -2.70
CA ASP A 15 16.44 6.34 -3.13
C ASP A 15 16.71 4.99 -3.81
N HIS A 16 15.69 4.15 -3.92
CA HIS A 16 15.84 2.82 -4.49
C HIS A 16 15.14 2.70 -5.85
N TRP A 17 15.90 2.31 -6.87
CA TRP A 17 15.39 2.06 -8.21
C TRP A 17 15.12 0.56 -8.35
N TRP A 18 13.86 0.23 -8.63
CA TRP A 18 13.44 -1.14 -8.89
C TRP A 18 13.15 -1.31 -10.36
N TYR A 19 13.81 -2.26 -10.96
CA TYR A 19 13.57 -2.63 -12.35
C TYR A 19 13.65 -4.14 -12.48
N ALA A 20 12.95 -4.67 -13.45
CA ALA A 20 13.06 -6.07 -13.79
C ALA A 20 14.43 -6.30 -14.45
N SER A 21 15.10 -7.35 -14.02
CA SER A 21 16.40 -7.73 -14.56
C SER A 21 16.25 -8.79 -15.67
N PRO A 22 17.27 -9.01 -16.51
CA PRO A 22 17.19 -10.05 -17.54
C PRO A 22 16.80 -11.43 -17.02
N ILE A 23 17.24 -11.82 -15.80
CA ILE A 23 16.91 -13.11 -15.22
C ILE A 23 15.42 -13.20 -14.82
N ASP A 24 14.82 -12.09 -14.35
CA ASP A 24 13.38 -12.03 -14.06
C ASP A 24 12.56 -12.25 -15.35
N TRP A 25 12.97 -11.59 -16.43
CA TRP A 25 12.33 -11.71 -17.73
C TRP A 25 12.46 -13.15 -18.26
N ALA A 26 13.66 -13.69 -18.21
CA ALA A 26 13.93 -15.06 -18.71
C ALA A 26 13.07 -16.09 -17.96
N ALA A 27 12.99 -15.97 -16.63
CA ALA A 27 12.19 -16.86 -15.78
C ALA A 27 10.67 -16.72 -16.07
N ALA A 28 10.18 -15.48 -16.19
CA ALA A 28 8.77 -15.21 -16.45
C ALA A 28 8.30 -15.66 -17.85
N ASN A 29 9.24 -15.83 -18.77
CA ASN A 29 8.96 -16.28 -20.14
C ASN A 29 9.41 -17.73 -20.39
N GLY A 30 9.87 -18.44 -19.36
CA GLY A 30 10.23 -19.85 -19.47
C GLY A 30 11.53 -20.14 -20.21
N HIS A 31 12.38 -19.13 -20.39
CA HIS A 31 13.68 -19.29 -21.11
C HIS A 31 14.73 -19.89 -20.17
N TYR A 32 14.59 -21.18 -19.88
CA TYR A 32 15.45 -21.92 -18.95
C TYR A 32 16.92 -21.80 -19.30
N ASP A 33 17.27 -22.02 -20.57
CA ASP A 33 18.67 -22.01 -21.02
C ASP A 33 19.31 -20.62 -20.77
N LEU A 34 18.54 -19.55 -20.99
CA LEU A 34 19.01 -18.19 -20.72
C LEU A 34 19.18 -17.96 -19.20
N VAL A 35 18.24 -18.46 -18.37
CA VAL A 35 18.39 -18.39 -16.90
C VAL A 35 19.69 -19.08 -16.48
N ARG A 36 19.95 -20.26 -17.01
CA ARG A 36 21.14 -21.05 -16.72
C ARG A 36 22.43 -20.32 -17.14
N GLU A 37 22.47 -19.76 -18.36
CA GLU A 37 23.60 -18.96 -18.85
C GLU A 37 23.85 -17.72 -17.97
N LEU A 38 22.80 -17.03 -17.59
CA LEU A 38 22.91 -15.84 -16.70
C LEU A 38 23.47 -16.24 -15.34
N LEU A 39 23.06 -17.37 -14.78
CA LEU A 39 23.57 -17.89 -13.50
C LEU A 39 25.05 -18.32 -13.63
N TYR A 40 25.49 -18.79 -14.79
CA TYR A 40 26.90 -19.09 -15.06
C TYR A 40 27.75 -17.82 -15.11
N LEU A 41 27.20 -16.74 -15.68
CA LEU A 41 27.89 -15.45 -15.80
C LEU A 41 28.00 -14.76 -14.44
N ASP A 42 26.97 -14.84 -13.62
CA ASP A 42 26.95 -14.26 -12.28
C ASP A 42 26.06 -15.08 -11.35
N THR A 43 26.69 -15.87 -10.50
CA THR A 43 25.99 -16.73 -9.54
C THR A 43 25.12 -15.96 -8.55
N ASN A 44 25.43 -14.67 -8.29
CA ASN A 44 24.61 -13.82 -7.40
C ASN A 44 23.23 -13.53 -7.96
N LEU A 45 23.00 -13.74 -9.25
CA LEU A 45 21.67 -13.59 -9.85
C LEU A 45 20.66 -14.59 -9.27
N ILE A 46 21.11 -15.68 -8.64
CA ILE A 46 20.22 -16.59 -7.91
C ILE A 46 19.43 -15.85 -6.82
N ILE A 47 20.05 -14.88 -6.15
CA ILE A 47 19.39 -14.06 -5.11
C ILE A 47 18.24 -13.25 -5.70
N LYS A 48 18.44 -12.70 -6.90
CA LYS A 48 17.37 -11.96 -7.61
C LYS A 48 16.24 -12.89 -8.04
N LEU A 49 16.62 -14.03 -8.65
CA LEU A 49 15.67 -15.04 -9.16
C LEU A 49 14.76 -15.60 -8.06
N THR A 50 15.33 -15.84 -6.86
CA THR A 50 14.64 -16.54 -5.77
C THR A 50 14.00 -15.60 -4.75
N SER A 51 14.17 -14.29 -4.87
CA SER A 51 13.62 -13.32 -3.93
C SER A 51 12.11 -13.21 -4.06
N LEU A 52 11.36 -13.74 -3.09
CA LEU A 52 9.89 -13.67 -3.05
C LEU A 52 9.41 -12.21 -2.97
N ARG A 53 10.10 -11.37 -2.20
CA ARG A 53 9.80 -9.94 -2.11
C ARG A 53 9.86 -9.28 -3.49
N ARG A 54 10.87 -9.63 -4.28
CA ARG A 54 11.04 -9.12 -5.64
C ARG A 54 9.94 -9.62 -6.57
N ILE A 55 9.66 -10.92 -6.55
CA ILE A 55 8.62 -11.55 -7.37
C ILE A 55 7.25 -10.91 -7.07
N ARG A 56 6.91 -10.76 -5.80
CA ARG A 56 5.65 -10.14 -5.38
C ARG A 56 5.53 -8.68 -5.85
N ARG A 57 6.62 -7.93 -5.86
CA ARG A 57 6.63 -6.57 -6.41
C ARG A 57 6.40 -6.56 -7.91
N LEU A 58 7.07 -7.47 -8.63
CA LEU A 58 6.88 -7.63 -10.08
C LEU A 58 5.42 -7.99 -10.39
N GLU A 59 4.84 -8.91 -9.65
CA GLU A 59 3.43 -9.30 -9.78
C GLU A 59 2.48 -8.13 -9.50
N THR A 60 2.83 -7.24 -8.57
CA THR A 60 2.01 -6.06 -8.25
C THR A 60 2.05 -5.02 -9.37
N VAL A 61 3.22 -4.78 -9.93
CA VAL A 61 3.43 -3.76 -10.99
C VAL A 61 2.79 -4.22 -12.31
N TRP A 62 2.99 -5.48 -12.67
CA TRP A 62 2.46 -6.07 -13.91
C TRP A 62 1.31 -7.02 -13.63
N ASP A 63 0.52 -6.73 -12.61
CA ASP A 63 -0.61 -7.57 -12.19
C ASP A 63 -1.74 -7.49 -13.23
N ASP A 64 -1.47 -8.10 -14.36
CA ASP A 64 -2.44 -8.35 -15.41
C ASP A 64 -2.85 -9.82 -15.28
N GLU A 65 -4.10 -10.07 -14.92
CA GLU A 65 -4.63 -11.43 -14.72
C GLU A 65 -4.43 -12.32 -15.94
N ALA A 66 -4.48 -11.73 -17.14
CA ALA A 66 -4.25 -12.47 -18.39
C ALA A 66 -2.83 -13.01 -18.52
N GLN A 67 -1.85 -12.36 -17.89
CA GLN A 67 -0.44 -12.77 -17.97
C GLN A 67 0.06 -13.50 -16.73
N PHE A 68 -0.65 -13.40 -15.61
CA PHE A 68 -0.21 -14.00 -14.34
C PHE A 68 -0.01 -15.51 -14.49
N ASP A 69 -1.02 -16.22 -15.00
CA ASP A 69 -0.99 -17.68 -15.13
C ASP A 69 0.17 -18.13 -16.03
N PHE A 70 0.40 -17.42 -17.14
CA PHE A 70 1.50 -17.72 -18.05
C PHE A 70 2.86 -17.57 -17.33
N ALA A 71 3.09 -16.42 -16.70
CA ALA A 71 4.35 -16.14 -16.00
C ALA A 71 4.59 -17.09 -14.82
N ALA A 72 3.52 -17.41 -14.06
CA ALA A 72 3.60 -18.36 -12.95
C ALA A 72 3.99 -19.77 -13.43
N ASN A 73 3.37 -20.23 -14.49
CA ASN A 73 3.69 -21.53 -15.10
C ASN A 73 5.14 -21.56 -15.61
N CYS A 74 5.58 -20.51 -16.29
CA CYS A 74 6.97 -20.39 -16.78
C CYS A 74 7.97 -20.43 -15.64
N ARG A 75 7.74 -19.64 -14.57
CA ARG A 75 8.60 -19.64 -13.39
C ARG A 75 8.64 -21.00 -12.72
N SER A 76 7.52 -21.68 -12.60
CA SER A 76 7.44 -23.03 -12.01
C SER A 76 8.24 -24.05 -12.83
N GLN A 77 8.15 -23.99 -14.15
CA GLN A 77 8.94 -24.86 -15.04
C GLN A 77 10.44 -24.60 -14.88
N VAL A 78 10.85 -23.33 -14.82
CA VAL A 78 12.26 -22.96 -14.57
C VAL A 78 12.73 -23.49 -13.20
N ALA A 79 11.91 -23.29 -12.17
CA ALA A 79 12.20 -23.76 -10.81
C ALA A 79 12.37 -25.28 -10.77
N ARG A 80 11.47 -26.01 -11.44
CA ARG A 80 11.51 -27.48 -11.49
C ARG A 80 12.76 -27.98 -12.21
N LYS A 81 13.13 -27.36 -13.34
CA LYS A 81 14.36 -27.73 -14.07
C LYS A 81 15.62 -27.46 -13.23
N LEU A 82 15.67 -26.32 -12.53
CA LEU A 82 16.78 -25.99 -11.64
C LEU A 82 16.85 -26.96 -10.44
N LEU A 83 15.68 -27.36 -9.91
CA LEU A 83 15.62 -28.38 -8.84
C LEU A 83 16.30 -29.68 -9.30
N ILE A 84 15.94 -30.16 -10.50
CA ILE A 84 16.50 -31.40 -11.09
C ILE A 84 18.01 -31.27 -11.31
N GLU A 85 18.48 -30.16 -11.86
CA GLU A 85 19.93 -29.93 -12.08
C GLU A 85 20.73 -29.89 -10.78
N CYS A 86 20.13 -29.41 -9.70
CA CYS A 86 20.77 -29.24 -8.40
C CYS A 86 20.67 -30.50 -7.51
N GLU A 87 20.14 -31.59 -8.04
CA GLU A 87 20.06 -32.87 -7.34
C GLU A 87 21.47 -33.49 -7.21
N THR A 88 21.82 -33.86 -6.01
CA THR A 88 23.10 -34.55 -5.75
C THR A 88 22.96 -36.06 -5.84
N LYS A 89 24.06 -36.76 -6.09
CA LYS A 89 24.10 -38.24 -6.15
C LYS A 89 23.62 -38.92 -4.86
N ARG A 90 23.55 -38.18 -3.76
CA ARG A 90 23.08 -38.71 -2.45
C ARG A 90 21.63 -38.39 -2.15
N GLY A 91 20.89 -37.89 -3.12
CA GLY A 91 19.46 -37.58 -2.98
C GLY A 91 19.15 -36.28 -2.21
N HIS A 92 20.17 -35.46 -1.96
CA HIS A 92 19.98 -34.13 -1.36
C HIS A 92 19.97 -33.08 -2.48
N ASN A 93 19.17 -32.05 -2.29
CA ASN A 93 19.08 -30.96 -3.26
C ASN A 93 19.83 -29.72 -2.72
N SER A 94 20.76 -29.20 -3.53
CA SER A 94 21.59 -28.07 -3.13
C SER A 94 20.80 -26.76 -3.03
N LEU A 95 19.74 -26.56 -3.83
CA LEU A 95 18.88 -25.37 -3.74
C LEU A 95 18.10 -25.33 -2.42
N ILE A 96 17.51 -26.46 -2.02
CA ILE A 96 16.77 -26.56 -0.75
C ILE A 96 17.73 -26.32 0.42
N ARG A 97 18.91 -26.94 0.39
CA ARG A 97 19.94 -26.77 1.44
C ARG A 97 20.46 -25.33 1.53
N ALA A 98 20.48 -24.62 0.40
CA ALA A 98 20.93 -23.23 0.35
C ALA A 98 19.85 -22.23 0.81
N GLY A 99 18.63 -22.74 1.16
CA GLY A 99 17.54 -21.91 1.65
C GLY A 99 16.61 -21.38 0.56
N TYR A 100 16.62 -21.94 -0.64
CA TYR A 100 15.76 -21.50 -1.74
C TYR A 100 14.47 -22.36 -1.87
N GLY A 101 14.22 -23.22 -0.89
CA GLY A 101 13.04 -24.09 -0.88
C GLY A 101 11.72 -23.31 -0.88
N GLY A 102 11.66 -22.21 -0.16
CA GLY A 102 10.50 -21.34 -0.12
C GLY A 102 10.13 -20.78 -1.49
N TRP A 103 11.14 -20.38 -2.28
CA TRP A 103 10.94 -19.93 -3.65
C TRP A 103 10.39 -21.06 -4.55
N LEU A 104 10.92 -22.27 -4.42
CA LEU A 104 10.46 -23.43 -5.18
C LEU A 104 8.96 -23.69 -4.89
N LEU A 105 8.59 -23.73 -3.60
CA LEU A 105 7.20 -23.98 -3.20
C LEU A 105 6.28 -22.85 -3.65
N TYR A 106 6.70 -21.58 -3.52
CA TYR A 106 5.94 -20.41 -3.95
C TYR A 106 5.63 -20.50 -5.46
N THR A 107 6.63 -20.79 -6.30
CA THR A 107 6.43 -20.86 -7.75
C THR A 107 5.53 -22.03 -8.13
N ALA A 108 5.68 -23.20 -7.48
CA ALA A 108 4.83 -24.37 -7.68
C ALA A 108 3.38 -24.06 -7.30
N ALA A 109 3.17 -23.41 -6.16
CA ALA A 109 1.85 -22.99 -5.67
C ALA A 109 1.21 -21.95 -6.59
N SER A 110 1.98 -20.94 -7.05
CA SER A 110 1.52 -19.89 -7.98
C SER A 110 1.05 -20.47 -9.32
N ALA A 111 1.70 -21.53 -9.78
CA ALA A 111 1.34 -22.23 -11.02
C ALA A 111 0.18 -23.21 -10.85
N GLY A 112 -0.24 -23.46 -9.61
CA GLY A 112 -1.28 -24.47 -9.34
C GLY A 112 -0.80 -25.90 -9.60
N ASP A 113 0.52 -26.17 -9.56
CA ASP A 113 1.11 -27.49 -9.83
C ASP A 113 1.06 -28.37 -8.58
N VAL A 114 -0.04 -29.10 -8.41
CA VAL A 114 -0.29 -30.00 -7.26
C VAL A 114 0.83 -31.02 -7.12
N GLY A 115 1.27 -31.59 -8.23
CA GLY A 115 2.33 -32.61 -8.27
C GLY A 115 3.64 -32.08 -7.74
N PHE A 116 4.04 -30.89 -8.19
CA PHE A 116 5.29 -30.25 -7.76
C PHE A 116 5.22 -29.82 -6.30
N VAL A 117 4.07 -29.27 -5.88
CA VAL A 117 3.83 -28.91 -4.45
C VAL A 117 3.99 -30.13 -3.55
N LYS A 118 3.33 -31.25 -3.89
CA LYS A 118 3.40 -32.51 -3.12
C LYS A 118 4.84 -33.03 -3.06
N GLU A 119 5.52 -33.06 -4.21
CA GLU A 119 6.94 -33.48 -4.30
C GLU A 119 7.85 -32.68 -3.36
N LEU A 120 7.68 -31.35 -3.34
CA LEU A 120 8.48 -30.45 -2.48
C LEU A 120 8.20 -30.70 -0.99
N LEU A 121 6.92 -30.84 -0.63
CA LEU A 121 6.50 -31.07 0.77
C LEU A 121 6.88 -32.46 1.28
N GLU A 122 6.97 -33.46 0.39
CA GLU A 122 7.51 -34.80 0.74
C GLU A 122 9.02 -34.73 1.02
N ARG A 123 9.75 -33.89 0.30
CA ARG A 123 11.21 -33.69 0.51
C ARG A 123 11.47 -32.93 1.81
N ASP A 124 10.70 -31.90 2.09
CA ASP A 124 10.82 -31.06 3.28
C ASP A 124 9.46 -30.44 3.63
N PRO A 125 8.73 -31.03 4.58
CA PRO A 125 7.43 -30.52 5.01
C PRO A 125 7.46 -29.10 5.59
N LEU A 126 8.61 -28.66 6.12
CA LEU A 126 8.75 -27.33 6.73
C LEU A 126 8.71 -26.20 5.70
N LEU A 127 8.89 -26.53 4.42
CA LEU A 127 8.78 -25.53 3.34
C LEU A 127 7.42 -24.82 3.34
N VAL A 128 6.37 -25.45 3.84
CA VAL A 128 5.03 -24.86 3.93
C VAL A 128 5.03 -23.56 4.75
N PHE A 129 5.91 -23.45 5.73
CA PHE A 129 6.00 -22.25 6.58
C PHE A 129 6.72 -21.09 5.87
N GLY A 130 7.35 -21.37 4.74
CA GLY A 130 8.04 -20.38 3.93
C GLY A 130 9.28 -19.83 4.63
N GLU A 131 9.87 -18.84 4.00
CA GLU A 131 11.03 -18.13 4.53
C GLU A 131 10.81 -16.63 4.48
N GLY A 132 11.44 -15.91 5.38
CA GLY A 132 11.42 -14.47 5.39
C GLY A 132 10.14 -13.87 5.99
N GLU A 133 9.87 -12.69 5.57
CA GLU A 133 8.94 -11.75 6.18
C GLU A 133 7.48 -12.24 6.27
N PHE A 134 7.02 -12.98 5.28
CA PHE A 134 5.60 -13.32 5.15
C PHE A 134 5.31 -14.80 5.40
N GLY A 135 6.33 -15.64 5.33
CA GLY A 135 6.23 -17.05 5.70
C GLY A 135 5.08 -17.78 5.02
N VAL A 136 4.30 -18.51 5.80
CA VAL A 136 3.16 -19.32 5.33
C VAL A 136 2.11 -18.50 4.59
N THR A 137 1.97 -17.20 4.90
CA THR A 137 0.99 -16.31 4.24
C THR A 137 1.30 -16.18 2.74
N ASP A 138 2.58 -16.16 2.36
CA ASP A 138 2.98 -16.14 0.95
C ASP A 138 2.58 -17.43 0.22
N MET A 139 2.71 -18.57 0.90
CA MET A 139 2.35 -19.87 0.32
C MET A 139 0.84 -19.95 0.08
N PHE A 140 0.03 -19.55 1.06
CA PHE A 140 -1.42 -19.50 0.91
C PHE A 140 -1.85 -18.51 -0.18
N TYR A 141 -1.21 -17.33 -0.23
CA TYR A 141 -1.51 -16.32 -1.25
C TYR A 141 -1.20 -16.84 -2.66
N ALA A 142 -0.05 -17.48 -2.85
CA ALA A 142 0.35 -18.06 -4.13
C ALA A 142 -0.68 -19.11 -4.60
N ALA A 143 -1.06 -20.01 -3.68
CA ALA A 143 -2.07 -21.04 -3.95
C ALA A 143 -3.44 -20.44 -4.28
N ALA A 144 -3.86 -19.42 -3.54
CA ALA A 144 -5.15 -18.75 -3.77
C ALA A 144 -5.15 -18.06 -5.14
N ARG A 145 -4.03 -17.41 -5.49
CA ARG A 145 -3.85 -16.69 -6.76
C ARG A 145 -3.92 -17.62 -7.97
N SER A 146 -3.40 -18.85 -7.84
CA SER A 146 -3.48 -19.85 -8.90
C SER A 146 -4.90 -20.33 -9.19
N LYS A 147 -5.85 -20.04 -8.28
CA LYS A 147 -7.25 -20.50 -8.30
C LYS A 147 -7.38 -22.03 -8.29
N ASN A 148 -6.30 -22.76 -8.04
CA ASN A 148 -6.32 -24.21 -7.87
C ASN A 148 -6.59 -24.53 -6.40
N SER A 149 -7.84 -24.89 -6.09
CA SER A 149 -8.27 -25.17 -4.72
C SER A 149 -7.57 -26.39 -4.10
N GLU A 150 -7.15 -27.36 -4.90
CA GLU A 150 -6.42 -28.53 -4.40
C GLU A 150 -5.06 -28.15 -3.82
N VAL A 151 -4.31 -27.29 -4.51
CA VAL A 151 -3.01 -26.78 -4.02
C VAL A 151 -3.22 -26.09 -2.65
N PHE A 152 -4.26 -25.25 -2.55
CA PHE A 152 -4.56 -24.55 -1.31
C PHE A 152 -4.84 -25.52 -0.16
N ARG A 153 -5.69 -26.54 -0.41
CA ARG A 153 -6.03 -27.57 0.60
C ARG A 153 -4.79 -28.35 1.05
N VAL A 154 -3.95 -28.75 0.10
CA VAL A 154 -2.69 -29.47 0.40
C VAL A 154 -1.80 -28.62 1.33
N LEU A 155 -1.58 -27.34 1.00
CA LEU A 155 -0.76 -26.46 1.84
C LEU A 155 -1.38 -26.27 3.24
N LEU A 156 -2.69 -26.08 3.32
CA LEU A 156 -3.38 -25.89 4.59
C LEU A 156 -3.29 -27.16 5.45
N ASP A 157 -3.54 -28.33 4.86
CA ASP A 157 -3.46 -29.63 5.55
C ASP A 157 -2.04 -29.85 6.10
N PHE A 158 -1.01 -29.62 5.30
CA PHE A 158 0.39 -29.74 5.75
C PHE A 158 0.70 -28.77 6.89
N THR A 159 0.24 -27.54 6.82
CA THR A 159 0.46 -26.51 7.85
C THR A 159 -0.16 -26.94 9.19
N VAL A 160 -1.39 -27.45 9.16
CA VAL A 160 -2.14 -27.84 10.36
C VAL A 160 -1.64 -29.17 10.93
N SER A 161 -1.23 -30.10 10.06
CA SER A 161 -0.81 -31.46 10.45
C SER A 161 0.58 -31.51 11.08
N GLN A 162 1.50 -30.62 10.69
CA GLN A 162 2.90 -30.67 11.14
C GLN A 162 3.08 -30.57 12.66
N LYS A 163 2.20 -29.87 13.36
CA LYS A 163 2.30 -29.76 14.82
C LYS A 163 1.88 -31.02 15.59
N ARG A 164 1.23 -31.98 14.93
CA ARG A 164 0.89 -33.24 15.57
C ARG A 164 2.09 -34.19 15.74
N LEU A 165 3.17 -33.97 15.00
CA LEU A 165 4.35 -34.86 15.00
C LEU A 165 5.34 -34.63 16.15
N GLY A 166 5.19 -33.54 16.92
CA GLY A 166 6.10 -33.22 18.04
C GLY A 166 5.69 -33.73 19.41
N ASN A 167 4.66 -34.56 19.51
CA ASN A 167 4.07 -34.91 20.81
C ASN A 167 4.46 -36.34 21.25
N ASN A 168 5.65 -36.47 21.84
CA ASN A 168 6.01 -37.66 22.58
C ASN A 168 5.91 -37.36 24.09
N GLY A 169 4.72 -37.62 24.62
CA GLY A 169 4.47 -37.96 26.01
C GLY A 169 4.65 -36.94 27.12
N GLY A 170 3.61 -36.68 27.88
CA GLY A 170 3.66 -36.25 29.29
C GLY A 170 2.91 -34.98 29.67
N GLU A 171 2.21 -35.04 30.70
CA GLU A 171 1.64 -34.14 31.74
C GLU A 171 1.26 -32.68 31.46
N LEU A 172 1.38 -32.14 30.20
CA LEU A 172 1.03 -30.77 29.86
C LEU A 172 -0.05 -30.67 28.76
N GLU A 173 -0.94 -31.70 28.71
CA GLU A 173 -1.95 -31.82 27.64
C GLU A 173 -2.87 -30.59 27.51
N GLY A 174 -3.32 -30.03 28.61
CA GLY A 174 -4.26 -28.90 28.60
C GLY A 174 -3.66 -27.61 28.01
N GLN A 175 -2.42 -27.27 28.38
CA GLN A 175 -1.73 -26.08 27.83
C GLN A 175 -1.38 -26.28 26.36
N LEU A 176 -1.05 -27.52 25.99
CA LEU A 176 -0.74 -27.88 24.60
C LEU A 176 -1.97 -27.77 23.69
N GLU A 177 -3.15 -28.17 24.18
CA GLU A 177 -4.42 -28.05 23.43
C GLU A 177 -4.77 -26.58 23.19
N GLU A 178 -4.58 -25.71 24.17
CA GLU A 178 -4.80 -24.27 24.03
C GLU A 178 -3.84 -23.65 23.00
N ILE A 179 -2.56 -23.97 23.07
CA ILE A 179 -1.54 -23.51 22.08
C ILE A 179 -1.91 -24.04 20.68
N HIS A 180 -2.36 -25.27 20.56
CA HIS A 180 -2.80 -25.84 19.27
C HIS A 180 -4.03 -25.12 18.71
N SER A 181 -4.98 -24.77 19.57
CA SER A 181 -6.19 -24.06 19.13
C SER A 181 -5.85 -22.64 18.64
N VAL A 182 -4.99 -21.92 19.35
CA VAL A 182 -4.51 -20.58 18.98
C VAL A 182 -3.74 -20.64 17.66
N PHE A 183 -2.83 -21.60 17.51
CA PHE A 183 -2.06 -21.77 16.27
C PHE A 183 -2.99 -22.09 15.09
N ARG A 184 -3.92 -23.02 15.28
CA ARG A 184 -4.87 -23.41 14.24
C ARG A 184 -5.72 -22.21 13.80
N TRP A 185 -6.18 -21.41 14.78
CA TRP A 185 -6.96 -20.20 14.50
C TRP A 185 -6.12 -19.18 13.71
N GLU A 186 -4.88 -18.97 14.11
CA GLU A 186 -3.97 -18.05 13.41
C GLU A 186 -3.72 -18.52 11.96
N MET A 187 -3.49 -19.82 11.75
CA MET A 187 -3.30 -20.36 10.40
C MET A 187 -4.57 -20.21 9.56
N MET A 188 -5.74 -20.43 10.17
CA MET A 188 -7.04 -20.23 9.52
C MET A 188 -7.25 -18.75 9.15
N ASN A 189 -6.94 -17.82 10.06
CA ASN A 189 -7.02 -16.39 9.83
C ASN A 189 -6.14 -15.98 8.62
N ARG A 190 -4.89 -16.45 8.59
CA ARG A 190 -3.97 -16.21 7.46
C ARG A 190 -4.49 -16.82 6.16
N ALA A 191 -5.04 -18.02 6.23
CA ALA A 191 -5.60 -18.74 5.07
C ALA A 191 -6.82 -17.98 4.48
N VAL A 192 -7.73 -17.52 5.34
CA VAL A 192 -8.93 -16.76 4.94
C VAL A 192 -8.53 -15.45 4.25
N HIS A 193 -7.60 -14.70 4.87
CA HIS A 193 -7.09 -13.45 4.28
C HIS A 193 -6.35 -13.70 2.95
N ALA A 194 -5.57 -14.78 2.88
CA ALA A 194 -4.85 -15.15 1.66
C ALA A 194 -5.82 -15.56 0.54
N ALA A 195 -6.87 -16.31 0.86
CA ALA A 195 -7.92 -16.70 -0.09
C ALA A 195 -8.64 -15.46 -0.67
N ALA A 196 -8.99 -14.51 0.21
CA ALA A 196 -9.62 -13.24 -0.17
C ALA A 196 -8.67 -12.39 -1.04
N ARG A 197 -7.42 -12.29 -0.64
CA ARG A 197 -6.37 -11.52 -1.35
C ARG A 197 -6.07 -12.10 -2.73
N GLY A 198 -6.02 -13.44 -2.83
CA GLY A 198 -5.73 -14.16 -4.07
C GLY A 198 -6.93 -14.33 -5.01
N GLY A 199 -8.13 -14.01 -4.54
CA GLY A 199 -9.33 -14.05 -5.35
C GLY A 199 -9.96 -15.44 -5.51
N ASN A 200 -9.66 -16.38 -4.59
CA ASN A 200 -10.21 -17.72 -4.64
C ASN A 200 -11.52 -17.82 -3.83
N VAL A 201 -12.64 -17.48 -4.48
CA VAL A 201 -13.98 -17.49 -3.89
C VAL A 201 -14.36 -18.88 -3.37
N VAL A 202 -13.99 -19.94 -4.12
CA VAL A 202 -14.34 -21.34 -3.77
C VAL A 202 -13.72 -21.71 -2.42
N ILE A 203 -12.42 -21.49 -2.27
CA ILE A 203 -11.71 -21.76 -1.02
C ILE A 203 -12.21 -20.84 0.11
N LEU A 204 -12.44 -19.56 -0.20
CA LEU A 204 -12.93 -18.61 0.80
C LEU A 204 -14.26 -19.09 1.40
N ARG A 205 -15.22 -19.48 0.56
CA ARG A 205 -16.50 -20.03 1.01
C ARG A 205 -16.32 -21.30 1.86
N GLU A 206 -15.41 -22.18 1.42
CA GLU A 206 -15.10 -23.41 2.14
C GLU A 206 -14.52 -23.15 3.53
N LEU A 207 -13.57 -22.18 3.62
CA LEU A 207 -12.92 -21.81 4.88
C LEU A 207 -13.89 -21.11 5.84
N LEU A 208 -14.76 -20.24 5.31
CA LEU A 208 -15.75 -19.54 6.13
C LEU A 208 -16.90 -20.46 6.55
N GLY A 209 -17.28 -21.42 5.69
CA GLY A 209 -18.34 -22.38 6.01
C GLY A 209 -19.59 -21.69 6.54
N ASP A 210 -20.07 -22.14 7.70
CA ASP A 210 -21.21 -21.56 8.40
C ASP A 210 -20.78 -20.52 9.46
N CYS A 211 -19.63 -19.86 9.24
CA CYS A 211 -19.09 -18.86 10.18
C CYS A 211 -20.09 -17.73 10.44
N SER A 212 -20.51 -17.58 11.68
CA SER A 212 -21.43 -16.50 12.10
C SER A 212 -20.71 -15.19 12.38
N ASP A 213 -19.40 -15.23 12.70
CA ASP A 213 -18.62 -14.05 13.06
C ASP A 213 -17.41 -13.88 12.12
N VAL A 214 -17.71 -13.47 10.89
CA VAL A 214 -16.69 -13.18 9.86
C VAL A 214 -15.80 -11.98 10.26
N LEU A 215 -16.29 -11.11 11.14
CA LEU A 215 -15.55 -9.94 11.63
C LEU A 215 -14.43 -10.32 12.61
N GLY A 216 -14.42 -11.55 13.11
CA GLY A 216 -13.32 -12.09 13.91
C GLY A 216 -12.03 -12.25 13.11
N TYR A 217 -12.15 -12.48 11.81
CA TYR A 217 -10.97 -12.60 10.93
C TYR A 217 -10.40 -11.21 10.63
N ARG A 218 -9.35 -10.86 11.37
CA ARG A 218 -8.66 -9.57 11.20
C ARG A 218 -7.14 -9.79 11.08
N ASP A 219 -6.52 -9.03 10.21
CA ASP A 219 -5.06 -9.03 10.10
C ASP A 219 -4.42 -8.11 11.17
N ALA A 220 -3.10 -8.00 11.16
CA ALA A 220 -2.35 -7.17 12.11
C ALA A 220 -2.72 -5.68 12.05
N GLN A 221 -3.27 -5.22 10.94
CA GLN A 221 -3.75 -3.85 10.75
C GLN A 221 -5.23 -3.68 11.13
N GLY A 222 -5.84 -4.73 11.65
CA GLY A 222 -7.27 -4.75 11.98
C GLY A 222 -8.17 -4.83 10.73
N SER A 223 -7.59 -5.10 9.56
CA SER A 223 -8.36 -5.19 8.30
C SER A 223 -9.22 -6.46 8.30
N THR A 224 -10.47 -6.33 7.91
CA THR A 224 -11.33 -7.48 7.65
C THR A 224 -11.01 -8.10 6.28
N ILE A 225 -11.56 -9.26 6.00
CA ILE A 225 -11.42 -9.91 4.69
C ILE A 225 -11.95 -9.04 3.54
N LEU A 226 -12.96 -8.18 3.82
CA LEU A 226 -13.47 -7.23 2.81
C LEU A 226 -12.40 -6.17 2.46
N HIS A 227 -11.68 -5.64 3.46
CA HIS A 227 -10.54 -4.72 3.24
C HIS A 227 -9.47 -5.39 2.37
N THR A 228 -9.13 -6.62 2.71
CA THR A 228 -8.09 -7.39 2.00
C THR A 228 -8.46 -7.63 0.53
N ALA A 229 -9.69 -8.08 0.27
CA ALA A 229 -10.20 -8.30 -1.09
C ALA A 229 -10.24 -7.00 -1.88
N SER A 230 -10.74 -5.93 -1.26
CA SER A 230 -10.89 -4.60 -1.86
C SER A 230 -9.52 -3.99 -2.20
N GLY A 231 -8.54 -4.15 -1.30
CA GLY A 231 -7.17 -3.67 -1.49
C GLY A 231 -6.38 -4.40 -2.58
N ARG A 232 -6.93 -5.52 -3.10
CA ARG A 232 -6.32 -6.27 -4.21
C ARG A 232 -7.20 -6.31 -5.47
N GLY A 233 -8.33 -5.62 -5.43
CA GLY A 233 -9.20 -5.53 -6.60
C GLY A 233 -9.99 -6.82 -6.90
N GLN A 234 -10.22 -7.67 -5.90
CA GLN A 234 -10.87 -8.96 -6.07
C GLN A 234 -12.40 -8.79 -6.10
N VAL A 235 -12.90 -8.33 -7.23
CA VAL A 235 -14.31 -7.92 -7.45
C VAL A 235 -15.29 -9.04 -7.06
N GLU A 236 -15.02 -10.28 -7.50
CA GLU A 236 -15.93 -11.41 -7.25
C GLU A 236 -15.97 -11.80 -5.77
N VAL A 237 -14.82 -11.72 -5.08
CA VAL A 237 -14.74 -11.92 -3.63
C VAL A 237 -15.54 -10.82 -2.91
N VAL A 238 -15.36 -9.57 -3.33
CA VAL A 238 -16.10 -8.41 -2.74
C VAL A 238 -17.61 -8.61 -2.88
N LYS A 239 -18.08 -8.96 -4.09
CA LYS A 239 -19.51 -9.23 -4.35
C LYS A 239 -20.04 -10.36 -3.46
N ASP A 240 -19.29 -11.45 -3.37
CA ASP A 240 -19.66 -12.63 -2.59
C ASP A 240 -19.79 -12.29 -1.09
N LEU A 241 -18.80 -11.57 -0.56
CA LEU A 241 -18.80 -11.14 0.84
C LEU A 241 -19.97 -10.20 1.15
N LEU A 242 -20.26 -9.24 0.27
CA LEU A 242 -21.37 -8.28 0.44
C LEU A 242 -22.75 -8.96 0.33
N ALA A 243 -22.85 -10.03 -0.45
CA ALA A 243 -24.09 -10.81 -0.56
C ALA A 243 -24.35 -11.66 0.68
N SER A 244 -23.28 -12.05 1.39
CA SER A 244 -23.36 -12.99 2.51
C SER A 244 -23.31 -12.35 3.90
N TYR A 245 -22.67 -11.17 4.02
CA TYR A 245 -22.35 -10.57 5.32
C TYR A 245 -22.55 -9.05 5.32
N ASP A 246 -23.05 -8.51 6.43
CA ASP A 246 -23.18 -7.06 6.64
C ASP A 246 -21.87 -6.51 7.25
N ILE A 247 -20.86 -6.32 6.43
CA ILE A 247 -19.51 -5.91 6.86
C ILE A 247 -19.00 -4.65 6.14
N ILE A 248 -19.85 -4.01 5.33
CA ILE A 248 -19.43 -2.92 4.43
C ILE A 248 -18.93 -1.68 5.18
N THR A 249 -19.46 -1.42 6.38
CA THR A 249 -19.09 -0.26 7.20
C THR A 249 -17.95 -0.53 8.18
N SER A 250 -17.43 -1.78 8.18
CA SER A 250 -16.33 -2.16 9.08
C SER A 250 -15.10 -1.33 8.83
N LYS A 251 -14.36 -1.04 9.91
CA LYS A 251 -13.16 -0.20 9.88
C LYS A 251 -11.94 -0.99 10.35
N ASP A 252 -10.78 -0.66 9.77
CA ASP A 252 -9.47 -1.15 10.23
C ASP A 252 -8.96 -0.30 11.41
N ASN A 253 -7.73 -0.54 11.88
CA ASN A 253 -7.12 0.18 13.01
C ASN A 253 -6.93 1.69 12.73
N GLN A 254 -6.86 2.09 11.47
CA GLN A 254 -6.76 3.50 11.06
C GLN A 254 -8.13 4.12 10.78
N GLY A 255 -9.20 3.36 10.98
CA GLY A 255 -10.55 3.80 10.71
C GLY A 255 -10.95 3.74 9.24
N ASN A 256 -10.12 3.17 8.36
CA ASN A 256 -10.44 3.05 6.96
C ASN A 256 -11.52 1.99 6.75
N THR A 257 -12.45 2.26 5.85
CA THR A 257 -13.39 1.28 5.31
C THR A 257 -12.77 0.58 4.09
N ALA A 258 -13.38 -0.50 3.64
CA ALA A 258 -12.99 -1.17 2.40
C ALA A 258 -13.02 -0.21 1.19
N LEU A 259 -13.95 0.75 1.18
CA LEU A 259 -14.04 1.79 0.14
C LEU A 259 -12.81 2.72 0.15
N ASN A 260 -12.36 3.12 1.35
CA ASN A 260 -11.13 3.93 1.51
C ASN A 260 -9.92 3.18 0.92
N VAL A 261 -9.81 1.89 1.24
CA VAL A 261 -8.69 1.04 0.79
C VAL A 261 -8.73 0.86 -0.74
N ALA A 262 -9.91 0.55 -1.31
CA ALA A 262 -10.08 0.37 -2.76
C ALA A 262 -9.73 1.64 -3.52
N SER A 263 -10.17 2.80 -3.02
CA SER A 263 -9.92 4.12 -3.62
C SER A 263 -8.45 4.47 -3.60
N TYR A 264 -7.77 4.23 -2.47
CA TYR A 264 -6.33 4.43 -2.33
C TYR A 264 -5.53 3.53 -3.29
N ARG A 265 -6.05 2.34 -3.62
CA ARG A 265 -5.38 1.38 -4.54
C ARG A 265 -5.77 1.57 -6.01
N GLY A 266 -6.79 2.39 -6.31
CA GLY A 266 -7.21 2.68 -7.67
C GLY A 266 -8.05 1.57 -8.31
N TYR A 267 -8.75 0.76 -7.52
CA TYR A 267 -9.56 -0.35 -8.05
C TYR A 267 -10.99 0.14 -8.36
N LEU A 268 -11.14 0.80 -9.50
CA LEU A 268 -12.40 1.40 -9.98
C LEU A 268 -13.61 0.46 -9.81
N THR A 269 -13.52 -0.76 -10.34
CA THR A 269 -14.66 -1.69 -10.32
C THR A 269 -15.06 -2.07 -8.89
N VAL A 270 -14.09 -2.20 -7.97
CA VAL A 270 -14.38 -2.46 -6.55
C VAL A 270 -15.05 -1.23 -5.92
N VAL A 271 -14.55 -0.03 -6.22
CA VAL A 271 -15.13 1.25 -5.75
C VAL A 271 -16.60 1.33 -6.19
N GLU A 272 -16.88 1.03 -7.47
CA GLU A 272 -18.25 1.01 -8.03
C GLU A 272 -19.15 0.03 -7.25
N VAL A 273 -18.68 -1.20 -7.05
CA VAL A 273 -19.44 -2.24 -6.33
C VAL A 273 -19.76 -1.80 -4.89
N LEU A 274 -18.76 -1.25 -4.18
CA LEU A 274 -18.93 -0.79 -2.78
C LEU A 274 -19.91 0.40 -2.68
N ILE A 275 -19.78 1.39 -3.56
CA ILE A 275 -20.67 2.56 -3.57
C ILE A 275 -22.09 2.14 -3.93
N PHE A 276 -22.23 1.26 -4.92
CA PHE A 276 -23.56 0.73 -5.32
C PHE A 276 -24.23 -0.03 -4.16
N ALA A 277 -23.45 -0.85 -3.44
CA ALA A 277 -23.96 -1.64 -2.30
C ALA A 277 -24.34 -0.74 -1.11
N SER A 278 -23.60 0.35 -0.88
CA SER A 278 -23.90 1.30 0.21
C SER A 278 -23.47 2.72 -0.18
N PRO A 279 -24.38 3.49 -0.81
CA PRO A 279 -24.08 4.89 -1.14
C PRO A 279 -23.67 5.74 0.07
N SER A 280 -24.21 5.45 1.26
CA SER A 280 -23.87 6.16 2.49
C SER A 280 -22.41 5.96 2.93
N SER A 281 -21.74 4.90 2.44
CA SER A 281 -20.33 4.66 2.76
C SER A 281 -19.41 5.76 2.21
N THR A 282 -19.85 6.53 1.21
CA THR A 282 -19.09 7.64 0.63
C THR A 282 -18.82 8.78 1.64
N TYR A 283 -19.65 8.88 2.67
CA TYR A 283 -19.52 9.91 3.72
C TYR A 283 -18.72 9.43 4.94
N LEU A 284 -18.37 8.15 4.99
CA LEU A 284 -17.60 7.59 6.10
C LEU A 284 -16.16 8.07 6.03
N THR A 285 -15.65 8.47 7.19
CA THR A 285 -14.28 8.95 7.33
C THR A 285 -13.45 8.01 8.18
N ASN A 286 -12.15 8.03 7.94
CA ASN A 286 -11.16 7.33 8.77
C ASN A 286 -10.80 8.16 10.01
N ASN A 287 -9.79 7.73 10.79
CA ASN A 287 -9.37 8.41 12.01
C ASN A 287 -8.76 9.81 11.75
N PHE A 288 -8.36 10.10 10.51
CA PHE A 288 -7.83 11.41 10.09
C PHE A 288 -8.93 12.32 9.51
N GLY A 289 -10.17 11.85 9.48
CA GLY A 289 -11.28 12.57 8.85
C GLY A 289 -11.30 12.44 7.33
N ASP A 290 -10.45 11.58 6.76
CA ASP A 290 -10.35 11.41 5.31
C ASP A 290 -11.51 10.54 4.79
N THR A 291 -12.20 11.03 3.77
CA THR A 291 -13.18 10.28 2.99
C THR A 291 -12.44 9.41 1.94
N PHE A 292 -13.19 8.57 1.25
CA PHE A 292 -12.64 7.78 0.13
C PHE A 292 -12.01 8.67 -0.95
N LEU A 293 -12.53 9.90 -1.17
CA LEU A 293 -11.97 10.84 -2.15
C LEU A 293 -10.59 11.37 -1.71
N HIS A 294 -10.43 11.69 -0.41
CA HIS A 294 -9.12 12.05 0.14
C HIS A 294 -8.12 10.90 -0.07
N MET A 295 -8.58 9.66 0.16
CA MET A 295 -7.73 8.47 -0.03
C MET A 295 -7.35 8.27 -1.50
N ALA A 296 -8.29 8.49 -2.43
CA ALA A 296 -8.01 8.42 -3.88
C ALA A 296 -6.95 9.43 -4.30
N VAL A 297 -7.03 10.66 -3.75
CA VAL A 297 -6.04 11.73 -4.01
C VAL A 297 -4.69 11.40 -3.34
N ALA A 298 -4.72 10.92 -2.09
CA ALA A 298 -3.51 10.53 -1.35
C ALA A 298 -2.69 9.45 -2.07
N ALA A 299 -3.33 8.64 -2.91
CA ALA A 299 -2.66 7.62 -3.71
C ALA A 299 -1.60 8.18 -4.68
N PHE A 300 -1.76 9.43 -5.12
CA PHE A 300 -0.81 10.09 -6.01
C PHE A 300 0.50 10.49 -5.29
N ARG A 301 0.49 10.47 -3.98
CA ARG A 301 1.58 10.84 -3.09
C ARG A 301 2.79 9.90 -3.16
N THR A 302 2.51 8.61 -3.31
CA THR A 302 3.55 7.58 -3.29
C THR A 302 4.01 7.27 -4.71
N PRO A 303 5.13 7.81 -5.17
CA PRO A 303 5.70 7.38 -6.45
C PRO A 303 6.24 5.95 -6.34
N GLY A 304 6.23 5.24 -7.42
CA GLY A 304 6.74 3.87 -7.53
C GLY A 304 5.65 2.81 -7.40
N PHE A 305 5.79 1.72 -8.01
CA PHE A 305 4.98 0.48 -8.02
C PHE A 305 3.45 0.65 -8.02
N ARG A 306 2.94 1.81 -8.40
CA ARG A 306 1.50 2.05 -8.53
C ARG A 306 1.12 2.25 -9.98
N ARG A 307 -0.02 1.73 -10.30
CA ARG A 307 -0.63 1.91 -11.60
C ARG A 307 -1.31 3.29 -11.64
N MET A 308 -0.51 4.31 -11.98
CA MET A 308 -1.01 5.69 -12.10
C MET A 308 -2.14 5.79 -13.12
N ASP A 309 -2.10 4.96 -14.15
CA ASP A 309 -3.16 4.82 -15.15
C ASP A 309 -4.50 4.46 -14.49
N ARG A 310 -4.50 3.50 -13.58
CA ARG A 310 -5.70 3.09 -12.82
C ARG A 310 -6.21 4.23 -11.94
N GLN A 311 -5.28 4.92 -11.25
CA GLN A 311 -5.64 6.01 -10.34
C GLN A 311 -6.26 7.19 -11.10
N ILE A 312 -5.68 7.56 -12.24
CA ILE A 312 -6.22 8.61 -13.11
C ILE A 312 -7.59 8.19 -13.65
N GLU A 313 -7.74 6.95 -14.06
CA GLU A 313 -9.04 6.45 -14.56
C GLU A 313 -10.11 6.47 -13.46
N LEU A 314 -9.76 6.03 -12.24
CA LEU A 314 -10.66 6.14 -11.09
C LEU A 314 -11.11 7.59 -10.88
N MET A 315 -10.17 8.54 -10.86
CA MET A 315 -10.48 9.96 -10.64
C MET A 315 -11.36 10.51 -11.76
N LYS A 316 -11.13 10.13 -13.01
CA LYS A 316 -11.96 10.53 -14.16
C LYS A 316 -13.40 10.05 -13.98
N GLN A 317 -13.59 8.78 -13.64
CA GLN A 317 -14.94 8.20 -13.48
C GLN A 317 -15.68 8.79 -12.28
N LEU A 318 -14.98 9.09 -11.20
CA LEU A 318 -15.57 9.76 -10.03
C LEU A 318 -16.05 11.18 -10.39
N VAL A 319 -15.19 11.96 -11.05
CA VAL A 319 -15.45 13.36 -11.40
C VAL A 319 -16.57 13.48 -12.44
N CYS A 320 -16.69 12.50 -13.36
CA CYS A 320 -17.79 12.47 -14.35
C CYS A 320 -19.18 12.31 -13.69
N GLY A 321 -19.24 11.97 -12.40
CA GLY A 321 -20.48 11.87 -11.65
C GLY A 321 -21.33 10.63 -11.95
N ASN A 322 -20.77 9.66 -12.68
CA ASN A 322 -21.51 8.43 -13.03
C ASN A 322 -21.65 7.46 -11.87
N ILE A 323 -20.72 7.52 -10.90
CA ILE A 323 -20.62 6.57 -9.77
C ILE A 323 -21.19 7.19 -8.50
N VAL A 324 -20.93 8.49 -8.28
CA VAL A 324 -21.30 9.21 -7.07
C VAL A 324 -21.52 10.68 -7.40
N ASN A 325 -22.46 11.32 -6.68
CA ASN A 325 -22.64 12.77 -6.80
C ASN A 325 -21.45 13.48 -6.14
N MET A 326 -20.52 13.98 -6.93
CA MET A 326 -19.33 14.66 -6.44
C MET A 326 -19.62 15.99 -5.74
N GLU A 327 -20.77 16.63 -6.04
CA GLU A 327 -21.13 17.93 -5.45
C GLU A 327 -21.17 17.88 -3.92
N ASP A 328 -21.62 16.74 -3.38
CA ASP A 328 -21.77 16.56 -1.93
C ASP A 328 -20.43 16.24 -1.23
N ILE A 329 -19.42 15.80 -1.97
CA ILE A 329 -18.19 15.18 -1.40
C ILE A 329 -16.96 16.03 -1.67
N ILE A 330 -16.90 16.76 -2.78
CA ILE A 330 -15.71 17.45 -3.28
C ILE A 330 -15.12 18.46 -2.27
N ASN A 331 -16.01 19.08 -1.46
CA ASN A 331 -15.64 20.13 -0.50
C ASN A 331 -15.57 19.63 0.94
N VAL A 332 -15.72 18.33 1.18
CA VAL A 332 -15.60 17.76 2.54
C VAL A 332 -14.17 17.99 3.05
N ARG A 333 -14.06 18.36 4.32
CA ARG A 333 -12.78 18.66 4.99
C ARG A 333 -12.43 17.51 5.93
N ASN A 334 -11.16 17.14 5.96
CA ASN A 334 -10.63 16.18 6.94
C ASN A 334 -10.30 16.89 8.28
N ASN A 335 -9.67 16.20 9.21
CA ASN A 335 -9.35 16.75 10.54
C ASN A 335 -8.37 17.94 10.48
N ASP A 336 -7.55 18.04 9.43
CA ASP A 336 -6.68 19.20 9.19
C ASP A 336 -7.42 20.35 8.49
N GLY A 337 -8.73 20.23 8.29
CA GLY A 337 -9.52 21.20 7.52
C GLY A 337 -9.29 21.14 6.02
N ARG A 338 -8.58 20.15 5.53
CA ARG A 338 -8.18 20.02 4.13
C ARG A 338 -9.22 19.28 3.31
N THR A 339 -9.51 19.80 2.13
CA THR A 339 -10.30 19.14 1.10
C THR A 339 -9.39 18.28 0.21
N ALA A 340 -9.98 17.47 -0.66
CA ALA A 340 -9.24 16.71 -1.67
C ALA A 340 -8.34 17.62 -2.52
N LEU A 341 -8.80 18.85 -2.84
CA LEU A 341 -8.01 19.82 -3.60
C LEU A 341 -6.77 20.30 -2.83
N HIS A 342 -6.89 20.57 -1.51
CA HIS A 342 -5.72 20.90 -0.67
C HIS A 342 -4.68 19.78 -0.75
N MET A 343 -5.12 18.54 -0.61
CA MET A 343 -4.23 17.38 -0.66
C MET A 343 -3.57 17.24 -2.04
N ALA A 344 -4.31 17.48 -3.12
CA ALA A 344 -3.79 17.39 -4.48
C ALA A 344 -2.66 18.40 -4.74
N VAL A 345 -2.72 19.60 -4.13
CA VAL A 345 -1.69 20.62 -4.32
C VAL A 345 -0.50 20.49 -3.36
N ILE A 346 -0.69 19.85 -2.20
CA ILE A 346 0.40 19.68 -1.20
C ILE A 346 1.43 18.67 -1.68
N GLU A 347 1.00 17.60 -2.31
CA GLU A 347 1.84 16.45 -2.60
C GLU A 347 2.17 16.39 -4.10
N ASN A 348 3.37 16.07 -4.45
CA ASN A 348 3.89 15.89 -5.83
C ASN A 348 2.84 16.11 -6.93
N ILE A 349 2.64 17.35 -7.26
CA ILE A 349 1.49 17.81 -8.04
C ILE A 349 1.39 17.06 -9.38
N HIS A 350 0.39 16.22 -9.47
CA HIS A 350 -0.03 15.72 -10.77
C HIS A 350 -1.00 16.76 -11.32
N SER A 351 -0.56 17.51 -12.32
CA SER A 351 -1.36 18.62 -12.90
C SER A 351 -2.75 18.15 -13.33
N ASP A 352 -2.80 16.99 -13.95
CA ASP A 352 -4.04 16.41 -14.45
C ASP A 352 -5.05 16.13 -13.33
N LEU A 353 -4.57 15.74 -12.14
CA LEU A 353 -5.42 15.51 -10.97
C LEU A 353 -6.10 16.81 -10.51
N VAL A 354 -5.30 17.88 -10.36
CA VAL A 354 -5.84 19.20 -9.95
C VAL A 354 -6.86 19.68 -10.99
N GLU A 355 -6.54 19.55 -12.27
CA GLU A 355 -7.43 19.94 -13.38
C GLU A 355 -8.73 19.14 -13.35
N LEU A 356 -8.65 17.81 -13.13
CA LEU A 356 -9.82 16.94 -13.00
C LEU A 356 -10.73 17.40 -11.86
N LEU A 357 -10.15 17.64 -10.67
CA LEU A 357 -10.94 18.10 -9.52
C LEU A 357 -11.63 19.44 -9.84
N MET A 358 -10.94 20.35 -10.53
CA MET A 358 -11.48 21.67 -10.90
C MET A 358 -12.62 21.60 -11.91
N THR A 359 -12.85 20.47 -12.58
CA THR A 359 -14.00 20.33 -13.50
C THR A 359 -15.32 20.14 -12.77
N VAL A 360 -15.29 19.78 -11.47
CA VAL A 360 -16.52 19.64 -10.67
C VAL A 360 -17.11 21.02 -10.41
N SER A 361 -18.34 21.25 -10.87
CA SER A 361 -19.00 22.59 -10.82
C SER A 361 -19.12 23.13 -9.40
N ALA A 362 -19.33 22.27 -8.42
CA ALA A 362 -19.53 22.64 -7.01
C ALA A 362 -18.24 22.88 -6.24
N ILE A 363 -17.05 22.72 -6.87
CA ILE A 363 -15.78 22.86 -6.16
C ILE A 363 -15.60 24.29 -5.62
N ASN A 364 -15.24 24.40 -4.37
CA ASN A 364 -14.91 25.68 -3.72
C ASN A 364 -13.40 25.79 -3.55
N LEU A 365 -12.78 26.61 -4.38
CA LEU A 365 -11.32 26.80 -4.42
C LEU A 365 -10.78 27.58 -3.21
N ASN A 366 -11.67 28.20 -2.41
CA ASN A 366 -11.33 29.17 -1.39
C ASN A 366 -11.63 28.67 0.04
N ILE A 367 -11.81 27.39 0.21
CA ILE A 367 -11.89 26.76 1.55
C ILE A 367 -10.54 26.92 2.23
N HIS A 368 -10.57 27.21 3.52
CA HIS A 368 -9.35 27.34 4.35
C HIS A 368 -9.16 26.05 5.14
N ASP A 369 -7.92 25.57 5.22
CA ASP A 369 -7.55 24.46 6.10
C ASP A 369 -7.42 24.95 7.55
N ALA A 370 -6.97 24.10 8.47
CA ALA A 370 -6.80 24.43 9.89
C ALA A 370 -5.75 25.53 10.12
N ASP A 371 -4.81 25.70 9.21
CA ASP A 371 -3.78 26.75 9.25
C ASP A 371 -4.23 28.05 8.58
N GLY A 372 -5.48 28.13 8.14
CA GLY A 372 -6.05 29.28 7.44
C GLY A 372 -5.58 29.43 6.00
N MET A 373 -5.07 28.36 5.41
CA MET A 373 -4.50 28.38 4.05
C MET A 373 -5.49 27.85 3.03
N THR A 374 -5.60 28.54 1.89
CA THR A 374 -6.34 28.04 0.71
C THR A 374 -5.45 27.09 -0.11
N PRO A 375 -6.01 26.26 -0.99
CA PRO A 375 -5.20 25.45 -1.91
C PRO A 375 -4.18 26.30 -2.70
N LEU A 376 -4.56 27.51 -3.09
CA LEU A 376 -3.66 28.44 -3.81
C LEU A 376 -2.49 28.90 -2.94
N ASP A 377 -2.73 29.17 -1.65
CA ASP A 377 -1.68 29.54 -0.69
C ASP A 377 -0.66 28.43 -0.53
N LEU A 378 -1.14 27.20 -0.34
CA LEU A 378 -0.29 26.01 -0.19
C LEU A 378 0.57 25.79 -1.44
N LEU A 379 -0.02 25.99 -2.63
CA LEU A 379 0.70 25.84 -3.89
C LEU A 379 1.80 26.91 -4.05
N LYS A 380 1.53 28.14 -3.61
CA LYS A 380 2.50 29.28 -3.68
C LYS A 380 3.67 29.10 -2.70
N GLN A 381 3.49 28.39 -1.60
CA GLN A 381 4.56 28.14 -0.63
C GLN A 381 5.60 27.14 -1.13
N ARG A 382 5.24 26.37 -2.15
CA ARG A 382 6.13 25.33 -2.68
C ARG A 382 7.23 25.93 -3.59
N PRO A 383 8.37 25.22 -3.71
CA PRO A 383 9.38 25.63 -4.70
C PRO A 383 8.74 25.75 -6.10
N GLN A 384 8.99 26.86 -6.75
CA GLN A 384 8.36 27.14 -8.03
C GLN A 384 8.93 26.23 -9.13
N SER A 385 8.03 25.64 -9.88
CA SER A 385 8.33 24.85 -11.07
C SER A 385 7.41 25.32 -12.20
N ALA A 386 7.74 25.00 -13.43
CA ALA A 386 6.89 25.34 -14.58
C ALA A 386 5.46 24.82 -14.41
N SER A 387 5.31 23.61 -13.88
CA SER A 387 4.00 23.00 -13.61
C SER A 387 3.23 23.76 -12.54
N SER A 388 3.90 24.13 -11.43
CA SER A 388 3.24 24.88 -10.35
C SER A 388 2.79 26.27 -10.80
N GLU A 389 3.57 26.94 -11.66
CA GLU A 389 3.17 28.25 -12.21
C GLU A 389 1.92 28.17 -13.09
N ILE A 390 1.83 27.13 -13.92
CA ILE A 390 0.65 26.88 -14.76
C ILE A 390 -0.59 26.66 -13.87
N LEU A 391 -0.46 25.82 -12.84
CA LEU A 391 -1.56 25.54 -11.90
C LEU A 391 -1.97 26.79 -11.11
N ILE A 392 -1.01 27.60 -10.67
CA ILE A 392 -1.28 28.89 -9.98
C ILE A 392 -2.14 29.78 -10.88
N LYS A 393 -1.73 29.93 -12.15
CA LYS A 393 -2.47 30.75 -13.13
C LYS A 393 -3.88 30.21 -13.35
N ARG A 394 -4.04 28.89 -13.45
CA ARG A 394 -5.35 28.23 -13.63
C ARG A 394 -6.26 28.41 -12.42
N LEU A 395 -5.72 28.21 -11.20
CA LEU A 395 -6.49 28.42 -9.96
C LEU A 395 -6.96 29.87 -9.86
N ILE A 396 -6.09 30.84 -10.15
CA ILE A 396 -6.43 32.28 -10.14
C ILE A 396 -7.53 32.56 -11.18
N SER A 397 -7.37 32.07 -12.42
CA SER A 397 -8.35 32.31 -13.49
C SER A 397 -9.71 31.67 -13.18
N ALA A 398 -9.74 30.59 -12.36
CA ALA A 398 -10.95 29.93 -11.92
C ALA A 398 -11.56 30.58 -10.65
N GLY A 399 -10.97 31.67 -10.13
CA GLY A 399 -11.48 32.39 -8.96
C GLY A 399 -10.82 32.03 -7.62
N GLY A 400 -9.70 31.33 -7.66
CA GLY A 400 -8.90 31.04 -6.46
C GLY A 400 -8.29 32.31 -5.86
N ILE A 401 -8.44 32.48 -4.54
CA ILE A 401 -7.97 33.66 -3.79
C ILE A 401 -6.78 33.21 -2.93
N SER A 402 -5.76 34.04 -2.89
CA SER A 402 -4.59 33.82 -2.03
C SER A 402 -4.60 34.82 -0.86
N ASN A 403 -4.62 34.30 0.35
CA ASN A 403 -4.51 35.12 1.55
C ASN A 403 -3.07 35.54 1.85
N CYS A 404 -2.09 34.81 1.36
CA CYS A 404 -0.66 35.13 1.58
C CYS A 404 -0.25 36.52 1.03
N GLN A 405 -0.81 36.93 -0.10
CA GLN A 405 -0.51 38.26 -0.67
C GLN A 405 -1.08 39.37 0.19
N ASP A 406 -2.29 39.19 0.73
CA ASP A 406 -2.92 40.16 1.61
C ASP A 406 -2.17 40.25 2.93
N SER A 407 -1.73 39.15 3.51
CA SER A 407 -0.94 39.10 4.73
C SER A 407 0.40 39.83 4.56
N MET A 408 1.11 39.59 3.46
CA MET A 408 2.38 40.31 3.17
C MET A 408 2.15 41.77 2.90
N ALA A 409 1.11 42.13 2.15
CA ALA A 409 0.74 43.50 1.90
C ALA A 409 0.35 44.24 3.19
N ARG A 410 -0.42 43.56 4.06
CA ARG A 410 -0.80 44.10 5.39
C ARG A 410 0.43 44.26 6.28
N SER A 411 1.31 43.26 6.32
CA SER A 411 2.57 43.33 7.09
C SER A 411 3.49 44.44 6.59
N ALA A 412 3.63 44.59 5.26
CA ALA A 412 4.39 45.66 4.64
C ALA A 412 3.79 47.02 4.98
N LEU A 413 2.45 47.13 4.92
CA LEU A 413 1.76 48.38 5.26
C LEU A 413 1.94 48.73 6.72
N VAL A 414 1.79 47.75 7.65
CA VAL A 414 2.01 47.92 9.07
C VAL A 414 3.47 48.34 9.36
N SER A 415 4.41 47.66 8.72
CA SER A 415 5.84 47.99 8.83
C SER A 415 6.15 49.38 8.31
N HIS A 416 5.53 49.75 7.19
CA HIS A 416 5.69 51.08 6.59
C HIS A 416 5.08 52.18 7.50
N LEU A 417 3.93 51.90 8.10
CA LEU A 417 3.28 52.80 9.05
C LEU A 417 4.09 52.89 10.37
N LYS A 418 4.68 51.80 10.82
CA LYS A 418 5.60 51.81 12.00
C LYS A 418 6.89 52.58 11.68
N MET A 419 7.44 52.45 10.50
CA MET A 419 8.65 53.20 10.08
C MET A 419 8.42 54.70 9.89
N ARG A 420 7.20 55.10 9.52
CA ARG A 420 6.87 56.54 9.34
C ARG A 420 6.58 57.24 10.66
N GLY A 421 6.77 56.57 11.79
CA GLY A 421 6.71 57.19 13.10
C GLY A 421 5.47 58.06 13.28
N ILE A 422 4.34 57.43 13.58
CA ILE A 422 3.20 58.19 14.05
C ILE A 422 3.50 58.61 15.49
N GLY A 423 4.54 59.41 15.62
CA GLY A 423 4.84 60.17 16.83
C GLY A 423 4.63 61.62 16.53
N GLY A 424 3.48 62.14 16.86
CA GLY A 424 3.29 63.58 16.87
C GLY A 424 2.47 64.15 15.73
N SER A 425 1.20 63.96 15.72
CA SER A 425 0.26 64.94 15.22
C SER A 425 -0.92 65.07 16.18
N PRO A 426 -1.09 66.20 16.80
CA PRO A 426 -2.24 66.38 17.70
C PRO A 426 -3.49 66.63 16.86
N GLY A 427 -4.46 65.75 16.97
CA GLY A 427 -5.80 66.11 16.64
C GLY A 427 -6.63 65.30 15.68
N ILE A 428 -6.27 64.04 15.34
CA ILE A 428 -7.23 63.15 14.67
C ILE A 428 -7.22 61.79 15.37
N SER A 429 -8.14 61.58 16.24
CA SER A 429 -8.34 60.24 16.82
C SER A 429 -9.10 59.34 15.83
N PHE A 430 -8.36 58.52 15.13
CA PHE A 430 -8.99 57.38 14.45
C PHE A 430 -9.29 56.30 15.50
N ARG A 431 -10.54 56.17 15.85
CA ARG A 431 -10.98 55.02 16.66
C ARG A 431 -11.19 53.83 15.73
N ILE A 432 -10.22 52.95 15.70
CA ILE A 432 -10.40 51.62 15.17
C ILE A 432 -11.21 50.84 16.22
N PRO A 433 -12.32 50.18 15.84
CA PRO A 433 -13.06 49.36 16.80
C PRO A 433 -12.16 48.35 17.48
N ASP A 434 -12.33 48.17 18.77
CA ASP A 434 -11.49 47.28 19.62
C ASP A 434 -11.42 45.84 19.05
N ALA A 435 -12.45 45.40 18.35
CA ALA A 435 -12.47 44.11 17.69
C ALA A 435 -11.44 43.97 16.56
N GLU A 436 -11.12 45.07 15.85
CA GLU A 436 -10.10 45.03 14.78
C GLU A 436 -8.67 45.03 15.36
N ILE A 437 -8.49 45.71 16.52
CA ILE A 437 -7.19 45.69 17.22
C ILE A 437 -6.90 44.28 17.76
N PHE A 438 -7.93 43.58 18.23
CA PHE A 438 -7.78 42.19 18.70
C PHE A 438 -7.41 41.20 17.60
N LEU A 439 -7.92 41.40 16.38
CA LEU A 439 -7.57 40.59 15.24
C LEU A 439 -6.12 40.82 14.80
N TYR A 440 -5.59 42.02 14.95
CA TYR A 440 -4.22 42.34 14.59
C TYR A 440 -3.19 41.88 15.62
N THR A 441 -3.52 41.93 16.91
CA THR A 441 -2.60 41.52 18.00
C THR A 441 -2.59 40.00 18.20
N GLY A 442 -3.67 39.30 17.82
CA GLY A 442 -3.75 37.84 17.92
C GLY A 442 -2.81 37.12 16.95
N ILE A 443 -2.45 37.75 15.85
CA ILE A 443 -1.58 37.15 14.83
C ILE A 443 -0.09 37.26 15.24
N GLU A 444 0.30 38.31 16.01
CA GLU A 444 1.71 38.47 16.40
C GLU A 444 2.15 37.44 17.47
N ASN A 445 1.22 36.93 18.27
CA ASN A 445 1.54 35.95 19.32
C ASN A 445 1.57 34.49 18.83
N ALA A 446 1.08 34.24 17.60
CA ALA A 446 1.12 32.90 16.99
C ALA A 446 2.43 32.61 16.28
N SER A 447 3.27 33.64 16.04
CA SER A 447 4.50 33.47 15.24
C SER A 447 5.76 33.16 16.08
N GLU A 448 5.64 33.13 17.42
CA GLU A 448 6.78 32.83 18.30
C GLU A 448 6.73 31.43 18.95
N ALA A 449 5.74 30.61 18.61
CA ALA A 449 5.79 29.21 18.97
C ALA A 449 6.75 28.50 18.02
N SER A 450 7.91 28.16 18.53
CA SER A 450 8.97 27.47 17.81
C SER A 450 8.41 26.27 17.05
N PHE A 451 8.48 26.33 15.75
CA PHE A 451 8.23 25.20 14.89
C PHE A 451 9.39 24.22 15.01
N ASP A 452 9.16 23.17 15.75
CA ASP A 452 10.06 22.03 15.72
C ASP A 452 9.64 21.17 14.50
N PRO A 453 10.48 21.01 13.48
CA PRO A 453 10.05 20.32 12.26
C PRO A 453 10.09 18.80 12.37
N ALA A 454 10.08 18.27 13.58
CA ALA A 454 10.11 16.83 13.78
C ALA A 454 8.74 16.34 14.25
N SER A 455 8.07 15.73 13.36
CA SER A 455 6.98 14.77 13.54
C SER A 455 5.64 15.13 12.91
N THR A 456 5.61 15.10 11.60
CA THR A 456 4.41 14.67 10.91
C THR A 456 4.79 13.50 10.01
N GLU A 457 5.12 12.40 10.66
CA GLU A 457 5.15 11.14 9.94
C GLU A 457 3.70 10.72 9.69
N TYR A 458 3.16 11.12 8.57
CA TYR A 458 1.99 10.48 8.02
C TYR A 458 2.38 9.02 7.76
N SER A 459 1.92 8.16 8.64
CA SER A 459 1.99 6.74 8.40
C SER A 459 1.23 6.46 7.11
N THR A 460 1.97 6.32 6.04
CA THR A 460 1.40 5.85 4.78
C THR A 460 0.74 4.49 5.04
N CYS A 461 -0.52 4.38 4.71
CA CYS A 461 -1.19 3.09 4.62
C CYS A 461 -0.56 2.27 3.49
N SER A 462 0.68 1.87 3.67
CA SER A 462 1.20 0.79 2.88
C SER A 462 0.69 -0.49 3.55
N SER A 463 -0.37 -1.04 2.98
CA SER A 463 -0.85 -2.36 3.34
C SER A 463 0.10 -3.46 2.83
N GLU A 464 1.29 -3.10 2.49
CA GLU A 464 2.40 -4.05 2.45
C GLU A 464 2.80 -4.23 3.91
N LEU A 465 2.59 -5.42 4.38
CA LEU A 465 2.92 -5.89 5.72
C LEU A 465 4.18 -5.21 6.26
N SER A 466 3.99 -4.28 7.19
CA SER A 466 5.10 -3.68 7.89
C SER A 466 5.59 -4.68 8.93
N THR A 467 6.79 -5.11 8.76
CA THR A 467 7.52 -5.82 9.81
C THR A 467 7.76 -4.87 10.97
N GLY A 468 7.28 -5.23 12.10
CA GLY A 468 7.71 -4.59 13.33
C GLY A 468 9.19 -4.87 13.52
N SER A 469 10.03 -3.88 13.30
CA SER A 469 11.43 -3.96 13.66
C SER A 469 11.52 -3.80 15.18
N ASN A 470 11.72 -4.89 15.89
CA ASN A 470 12.21 -4.84 17.26
C ASN A 470 13.63 -4.25 17.22
N SER A 471 13.78 -3.04 17.70
CA SER A 471 15.07 -2.42 17.92
C SER A 471 15.79 -3.14 19.05
N LEU A 472 16.72 -3.98 18.66
CA LEU A 472 17.72 -4.48 19.62
C LEU A 472 18.92 -3.57 19.58
N UNK A 473 19.21 -3.12 20.68
CA UNK A 473 20.13 -2.29 20.93
C UNK A 473 21.39 -2.41 20.27
N LYS A 474 21.87 -1.37 20.20
CA LYS A 474 23.21 -1.07 19.74
C LYS A 474 24.28 -1.85 20.51
N ALA A 475 24.96 -2.71 19.88
CA ALA A 475 26.25 -3.20 20.36
C ALA A 475 27.32 -2.12 20.13
N PRO A 476 28.30 -1.95 21.05
CA PRO A 476 29.32 -0.93 20.87
C PRO A 476 30.29 -1.30 19.74
N GLU A 477 30.65 -0.32 18.94
CA GLU A 477 31.69 -0.42 17.90
C GLU A 477 33.03 -0.80 18.51
N VAL A 478 33.57 -1.94 18.10
CA VAL A 478 34.94 -2.31 18.37
C VAL A 478 35.75 -2.04 17.10
N SER A 479 36.65 -1.08 17.18
CA SER A 479 37.59 -0.77 16.12
C SER A 479 38.58 -1.93 15.94
N PRO A 480 38.96 -2.32 14.72
CA PRO A 480 39.95 -3.38 14.52
C PRO A 480 41.40 -2.92 14.85
N PRO A 481 42.24 -3.80 15.39
CA PRO A 481 43.61 -3.44 15.71
C PRO A 481 44.47 -3.34 14.45
N MET A 482 45.37 -2.36 14.46
CA MET A 482 46.40 -2.17 13.42
C MET A 482 47.35 -3.35 13.37
N ALA A 483 47.58 -3.86 12.18
CA ALA A 483 48.59 -4.88 11.94
C ALA A 483 49.99 -4.26 12.04
N LYS A 484 50.87 -4.86 12.87
CA LYS A 484 52.28 -4.57 12.86
C LYS A 484 52.97 -5.46 11.80
N GLU A 485 53.68 -4.82 10.88
CA GLU A 485 54.64 -5.45 10.00
C GLU A 485 55.85 -5.88 10.83
N GLU A 486 56.24 -7.13 10.75
CA GLU A 486 57.61 -7.59 11.01
C GLU A 486 57.95 -8.73 10.06
N ARG A 487 58.94 -8.43 9.19
CA ARG A 487 59.87 -9.28 8.40
C ARG A 487 59.36 -10.50 7.65
#